data_2b10825595106057548178a195adee48
#
_entry.id   2b10825595106057548178a195adee48
#
_cell.length_a   1.000
_cell.length_b   1.000
_cell.length_c   1.000
_cell.angle_alpha   90.00
_cell.angle_beta   90.00
_cell.angle_gamma   90.00
#
_symmetry.space_group_name_H-M   'P 1'
#
loop_
_entity.id
_entity.type
_entity.pdbx_description
1 polymer ?
#
loop_
_entity_poly.entity_id
_entity_poly.type
_entity_poly.pdbx_seq_one_letter_code
_entity_poly.pdbx_strand_id
1 'polypeptide(L)'
;MLNRRTFLTTLAIAPFASFPTQAFSQKTSGKIAISTWSFHNYFPNTRYGKPEFELAEWNLEKVMEVAQSKIGISNFELSSAHLASLENDYLIGLKKLAKDKGYNYIHLSDNMKGVNLSRADETKRAEDFKRFVELISVAEKLGIPSMRVNTGTPEKPDWDLAITIEQYKKLAALGKDKGVEIIIENHFGISADPVKVAKIIEAVGANISSCPDFGLFKSEPERTVGLPIMFKHARKVCSAKFHGFDEQGKPKDFDLENCYKVLKSSNYKGWVSLEYEGPKEPTAMLIKMKSLAQQWLA
;
A
#
# COMPACT_ATOMS: atom_id res chain seq x y z
N MET A 1 -40.58 56.65 54.87
CA MET A 1 -41.25 55.49 54.17
C MET A 1 -40.72 55.46 52.76
N LEU A 2 -39.78 54.52 52.50
CA LEU A 2 -39.16 54.37 51.18
C LEU A 2 -39.49 52.97 50.65
N ASN A 3 -40.18 52.97 49.55
CA ASN A 3 -40.71 51.78 48.88
C ASN A 3 -39.60 51.18 48.00
N ARG A 4 -39.15 49.96 48.31
CA ARG A 4 -38.20 49.19 47.48
C ARG A 4 -38.97 48.41 46.43
N ARG A 5 -38.85 48.81 45.17
CA ARG A 5 -39.26 48.00 44.01
C ARG A 5 -38.15 47.06 43.61
N THR A 6 -38.41 45.76 43.75
CA THR A 6 -37.55 44.69 43.27
C THR A 6 -37.70 44.53 41.75
N PHE A 7 -36.63 44.71 40.98
CA PHE A 7 -36.59 44.38 39.56
C PHE A 7 -36.17 42.90 39.40
N LEU A 8 -37.10 42.10 38.96
CA LEU A 8 -36.82 40.73 38.47
C LEU A 8 -36.40 40.80 37.00
N THR A 9 -35.14 40.58 36.71
CA THR A 9 -34.62 40.41 35.35
C THR A 9 -34.73 38.95 34.95
N THR A 10 -35.67 38.68 34.06
CA THR A 10 -35.84 37.36 33.45
C THR A 10 -34.74 37.18 32.36
N LEU A 11 -33.78 36.28 32.60
CA LEU A 11 -32.84 35.84 31.55
C LEU A 11 -33.59 34.95 30.60
N ALA A 12 -33.79 35.37 29.37
CA ALA A 12 -34.27 34.51 28.29
C ALA A 12 -33.10 33.65 27.80
N ILE A 13 -33.17 32.33 28.02
CA ILE A 13 -32.29 31.35 27.45
C ILE A 13 -32.73 31.14 26.01
N ALA A 14 -31.90 31.60 25.04
CA ALA A 14 -32.11 31.29 23.63
C ALA A 14 -31.83 29.79 23.37
N PRO A 15 -32.64 29.12 22.57
CA PRO A 15 -32.38 27.72 22.23
C PRO A 15 -31.13 27.62 21.33
N PHE A 16 -30.23 26.76 21.73
CA PHE A 16 -29.09 26.35 20.89
C PHE A 16 -29.62 25.77 19.58
N ALA A 17 -29.38 26.47 18.47
CA ALA A 17 -29.62 25.94 17.16
C ALA A 17 -28.69 24.73 16.96
N SER A 18 -29.26 23.54 16.92
CA SER A 18 -28.58 22.32 16.48
C SER A 18 -28.21 22.47 15.01
N PHE A 19 -26.92 22.66 14.75
CA PHE A 19 -26.41 22.52 13.39
C PHE A 19 -26.66 21.09 12.91
N PRO A 20 -27.25 20.91 11.72
CA PRO A 20 -27.39 19.58 11.16
C PRO A 20 -25.97 19.05 10.90
N THR A 21 -25.59 17.99 11.59
CA THR A 21 -24.47 17.15 11.17
C THR A 21 -24.80 16.66 9.78
N GLN A 22 -24.23 17.28 8.76
CA GLN A 22 -24.23 16.71 7.42
C GLN A 22 -23.53 15.37 7.53
N ALA A 23 -24.34 14.31 7.53
CA ALA A 23 -23.87 12.99 7.21
C ALA A 23 -23.27 13.10 5.81
N PHE A 24 -21.93 13.13 5.73
CA PHE A 24 -21.24 12.95 4.46
C PHE A 24 -21.69 11.61 3.92
N SER A 25 -22.63 11.64 3.00
CA SER A 25 -22.94 10.51 2.13
C SER A 25 -21.61 10.07 1.53
N GLN A 26 -21.07 8.94 1.98
CA GLN A 26 -20.01 8.24 1.28
C GLN A 26 -20.59 7.80 -0.07
N LYS A 27 -20.58 8.72 -1.05
CA LYS A 27 -20.52 8.30 -2.45
C LYS A 27 -19.35 7.34 -2.53
N THR A 28 -19.57 6.20 -3.11
CA THR A 28 -18.61 5.11 -3.35
C THR A 28 -17.30 5.67 -3.88
N SER A 29 -16.48 6.22 -2.98
CA SER A 29 -15.08 6.51 -3.29
C SER A 29 -14.43 5.16 -3.54
N GLY A 30 -13.77 5.00 -4.68
CA GLY A 30 -13.07 3.77 -5.02
C GLY A 30 -12.19 3.31 -3.86
N LYS A 31 -11.83 2.05 -3.88
CA LYS A 31 -11.04 1.41 -2.82
C LYS A 31 -9.65 2.04 -2.72
N ILE A 32 -9.48 3.02 -1.83
CA ILE A 32 -8.20 3.71 -1.58
C ILE A 32 -7.60 3.19 -0.28
N ALA A 33 -6.32 2.85 -0.33
CA ALA A 33 -5.51 2.46 0.81
C ALA A 33 -4.22 3.31 0.89
N ILE A 34 -3.50 3.20 1.99
CA ILE A 34 -2.16 3.78 2.17
C ILE A 34 -1.17 2.65 2.32
N SER A 35 -0.09 2.67 1.53
CA SER A 35 1.10 1.89 1.81
C SER A 35 1.84 2.50 3.01
N THR A 36 2.06 1.70 4.05
CA THR A 36 2.84 2.14 5.22
C THR A 36 4.27 2.50 4.84
N TRP A 37 4.76 2.01 3.68
CA TRP A 37 6.06 2.39 3.14
C TRP A 37 6.20 3.89 2.91
N SER A 38 5.12 4.62 2.67
CA SER A 38 5.12 6.08 2.61
C SER A 38 5.75 6.76 3.83
N PHE A 39 5.76 6.09 4.97
CA PHE A 39 6.33 6.55 6.24
C PHE A 39 7.69 5.95 6.56
N HIS A 40 8.38 5.34 5.58
CA HIS A 40 9.64 4.60 5.76
C HIS A 40 10.72 5.41 6.50
N ASN A 41 10.74 6.74 6.37
CA ASN A 41 11.70 7.61 7.03
C ASN A 41 11.45 7.77 8.54
N TYR A 42 10.28 7.40 9.04
CA TYR A 42 10.00 7.37 10.48
C TYR A 42 10.43 6.05 11.15
N PHE A 43 10.84 5.04 10.37
CA PHE A 43 11.34 3.76 10.90
C PHE A 43 12.86 3.68 10.68
N PRO A 44 13.68 3.57 11.75
CA PRO A 44 15.13 3.56 11.64
C PRO A 44 15.70 2.53 10.66
N ASN A 45 15.08 1.35 10.59
CA ASN A 45 15.51 0.22 9.76
C ASN A 45 15.17 0.37 8.26
N THR A 46 14.26 1.28 7.90
CA THR A 46 13.86 1.53 6.49
C THR A 46 14.19 2.92 5.99
N ARG A 47 14.77 3.75 6.84
CA ARG A 47 15.16 5.12 6.53
C ARG A 47 16.17 5.20 5.39
N TYR A 48 15.90 6.00 4.38
CA TYR A 48 16.82 6.30 3.28
C TYR A 48 16.53 7.67 2.64
N GLY A 49 17.42 8.11 1.74
CA GLY A 49 17.27 9.41 1.08
C GLY A 49 17.69 10.58 1.97
N LYS A 50 17.20 11.78 1.61
CA LYS A 50 17.45 13.03 2.35
C LYS A 50 16.09 13.68 2.67
N PRO A 51 15.45 13.34 3.77
CA PRO A 51 14.19 13.95 4.18
C PRO A 51 14.33 15.45 4.40
N GLU A 52 13.35 16.23 3.91
CA GLU A 52 13.25 17.67 4.09
C GLU A 52 12.30 18.04 5.27
N PHE A 53 12.19 17.15 6.25
CA PHE A 53 11.36 17.32 7.44
C PHE A 53 12.06 16.77 8.68
N GLU A 54 11.60 17.15 9.86
CA GLU A 54 12.12 16.65 11.12
C GLU A 54 11.80 15.16 11.29
N LEU A 55 12.85 14.38 11.52
CA LEU A 55 12.72 12.93 11.71
C LEU A 55 12.32 12.60 13.16
N ALA A 56 11.26 11.83 13.29
CA ALA A 56 10.88 11.17 14.52
C ALA A 56 10.96 9.65 14.35
N GLU A 57 10.85 8.91 15.43
CA GLU A 57 10.70 7.46 15.38
C GLU A 57 9.24 7.07 15.65
N TRP A 58 8.65 6.38 14.69
CA TRP A 58 7.29 5.89 14.80
C TRP A 58 7.26 4.36 14.77
N ASN A 59 6.20 3.84 15.31
CA ASN A 59 5.79 2.45 15.11
C ASN A 59 4.61 2.38 14.14
N LEU A 60 4.23 1.17 13.78
CA LEU A 60 3.13 0.94 12.83
C LEU A 60 1.78 1.47 13.35
N GLU A 61 1.55 1.39 14.66
CA GLU A 61 0.34 1.92 15.29
C GLU A 61 0.22 3.44 15.10
N LYS A 62 1.33 4.17 15.31
CA LYS A 62 1.38 5.63 15.09
C LYS A 62 1.12 6.01 13.64
N VAL A 63 1.66 5.26 12.69
CA VAL A 63 1.39 5.46 11.25
C VAL A 63 -0.10 5.34 10.97
N MET A 64 -0.74 4.27 11.46
CA MET A 64 -2.17 4.03 11.22
C MET A 64 -3.05 5.08 11.90
N GLU A 65 -2.69 5.53 13.12
CA GLU A 65 -3.37 6.61 13.82
C GLU A 65 -3.33 7.93 13.02
N VAL A 66 -2.14 8.31 12.52
CA VAL A 66 -1.96 9.52 11.71
C VAL A 66 -2.73 9.41 10.39
N ALA A 67 -2.65 8.28 9.71
CA ALA A 67 -3.38 8.05 8.46
C ALA A 67 -4.90 8.16 8.66
N GLN A 68 -5.45 7.59 9.72
CA GLN A 68 -6.87 7.69 10.02
C GLN A 68 -7.26 9.13 10.44
N SER A 69 -6.53 9.73 11.38
CA SER A 69 -6.92 11.01 11.98
C SER A 69 -6.63 12.23 11.10
N LYS A 70 -5.56 12.20 10.31
CA LYS A 70 -5.10 13.35 9.49
C LYS A 70 -5.44 13.19 8.00
N ILE A 71 -5.41 11.97 7.48
CA ILE A 71 -5.66 11.70 6.05
C ILE A 71 -7.08 11.18 5.84
N GLY A 72 -7.68 10.55 6.87
CA GLY A 72 -9.02 9.98 6.81
C GLY A 72 -9.04 8.69 5.97
N ILE A 73 -8.01 7.84 6.09
CA ILE A 73 -7.93 6.51 5.48
C ILE A 73 -7.62 5.49 6.56
N SER A 74 -8.37 4.39 6.59
CA SER A 74 -8.23 3.27 7.54
C SER A 74 -7.91 1.95 6.83
N ASN A 75 -7.59 1.98 5.53
CA ASN A 75 -7.19 0.82 4.76
C ASN A 75 -5.68 0.86 4.53
N PHE A 76 -4.98 -0.23 4.85
CA PHE A 76 -3.52 -0.25 4.87
C PHE A 76 -2.94 -1.40 4.07
N GLU A 77 -2.01 -1.08 3.20
CA GLU A 77 -0.98 -1.98 2.75
C GLU A 77 0.16 -1.93 3.77
N LEU A 78 0.41 -3.05 4.43
CA LEU A 78 1.46 -3.14 5.44
C LEU A 78 2.80 -3.50 4.79
N SER A 79 3.87 -2.77 5.11
CA SER A 79 5.24 -3.20 4.82
C SER A 79 5.69 -4.23 5.86
N SER A 80 6.20 -5.37 5.43
CA SER A 80 6.78 -6.38 6.33
C SER A 80 7.93 -5.83 7.17
N ALA A 81 8.68 -4.86 6.66
CA ALA A 81 9.78 -4.21 7.36
C ALA A 81 9.34 -3.28 8.51
N HIS A 82 8.06 -2.92 8.57
CA HIS A 82 7.49 -2.09 9.64
C HIS A 82 6.84 -2.89 10.76
N LEU A 83 6.75 -4.21 10.61
CA LEU A 83 6.31 -5.09 11.70
C LEU A 83 7.41 -5.16 12.75
N ALA A 84 7.09 -4.85 13.99
CA ALA A 84 8.06 -4.89 15.09
C ALA A 84 8.47 -6.32 15.47
N SER A 85 7.62 -7.31 15.17
CA SER A 85 7.88 -8.73 15.40
C SER A 85 7.01 -9.58 14.50
N LEU A 86 7.40 -10.83 14.25
CA LEU A 86 6.60 -11.86 13.58
C LEU A 86 6.02 -12.87 14.58
N GLU A 87 6.26 -12.67 15.87
CA GLU A 87 5.78 -13.52 16.96
C GLU A 87 4.25 -13.44 17.12
N ASN A 88 3.66 -14.54 17.56
CA ASN A 88 2.21 -14.68 17.65
C ASN A 88 1.55 -13.59 18.50
N ASP A 89 2.09 -13.26 19.66
CA ASP A 89 1.48 -12.29 20.57
C ASP A 89 1.41 -10.89 19.96
N TYR A 90 2.47 -10.49 19.23
CA TYR A 90 2.46 -9.23 18.50
C TYR A 90 1.40 -9.22 17.38
N LEU A 91 1.33 -10.29 16.59
CA LEU A 91 0.38 -10.39 15.48
C LEU A 91 -1.09 -10.44 15.99
N ILE A 92 -1.35 -11.12 17.11
CA ILE A 92 -2.65 -11.11 17.79
C ILE A 92 -3.00 -9.69 18.25
N GLY A 93 -2.05 -9.00 18.86
CA GLY A 93 -2.22 -7.59 19.27
C GLY A 93 -2.53 -6.68 18.09
N LEU A 94 -1.80 -6.81 16.99
CA LEU A 94 -2.00 -6.02 15.78
C LEU A 94 -3.37 -6.30 15.13
N LYS A 95 -3.80 -7.56 15.08
CA LYS A 95 -5.14 -7.94 14.62
C LYS A 95 -6.26 -7.40 15.51
N LYS A 96 -6.07 -7.43 16.83
CA LYS A 96 -7.00 -6.82 17.79
C LYS A 96 -7.09 -5.31 17.60
N LEU A 97 -5.96 -4.63 17.44
CA LEU A 97 -5.90 -3.19 17.15
C LEU A 97 -6.71 -2.85 15.88
N ALA A 98 -6.56 -3.63 14.82
CA ALA A 98 -7.32 -3.44 13.60
C ALA A 98 -8.83 -3.50 13.84
N LYS A 99 -9.29 -4.50 14.59
CA LYS A 99 -10.69 -4.64 14.96
C LYS A 99 -11.20 -3.47 15.80
N ASP A 100 -10.46 -3.07 16.82
CA ASP A 100 -10.86 -2.03 17.79
C ASP A 100 -10.89 -0.63 17.15
N LYS A 101 -10.02 -0.36 16.19
CA LYS A 101 -9.89 0.95 15.51
C LYS A 101 -10.60 1.00 14.14
N GLY A 102 -11.12 -0.11 13.65
CA GLY A 102 -11.71 -0.20 12.33
C GLY A 102 -10.68 -0.12 11.19
N TYR A 103 -9.46 -0.59 11.42
CA TYR A 103 -8.44 -0.69 10.38
C TYR A 103 -8.67 -1.93 9.51
N ASN A 104 -8.38 -1.79 8.22
CA ASN A 104 -8.47 -2.86 7.25
C ASN A 104 -7.09 -3.10 6.62
N TYR A 105 -6.49 -4.26 6.84
CA TYR A 105 -5.23 -4.65 6.23
C TYR A 105 -5.51 -5.33 4.89
N ILE A 106 -5.23 -4.63 3.79
CA ILE A 106 -5.61 -5.06 2.45
C ILE A 106 -4.53 -5.86 1.72
N HIS A 107 -3.28 -5.65 2.12
CA HIS A 107 -2.11 -6.24 1.46
C HIS A 107 -0.90 -6.23 2.40
N LEU A 108 -0.01 -7.22 2.25
CA LEU A 108 1.31 -7.26 2.89
C LEU A 108 2.39 -7.14 1.82
N SER A 109 3.13 -6.05 1.79
CA SER A 109 4.26 -5.91 0.87
C SER A 109 5.54 -6.46 1.50
N ASP A 110 6.23 -7.32 0.72
CA ASP A 110 7.58 -7.76 1.07
C ASP A 110 8.59 -6.65 0.81
N ASN A 111 9.38 -6.33 1.83
CA ASN A 111 10.50 -5.39 1.76
C ASN A 111 11.80 -6.02 2.28
N MET A 112 11.95 -7.34 2.16
CA MET A 112 13.14 -8.07 2.59
C MET A 112 14.33 -7.82 1.65
N LYS A 113 15.43 -7.36 2.22
CA LYS A 113 16.68 -7.13 1.47
C LYS A 113 17.39 -8.46 1.17
N GLY A 114 17.99 -8.56 -0.01
CA GLY A 114 18.87 -9.66 -0.40
C GLY A 114 18.17 -10.98 -0.76
N VAL A 115 16.84 -11.03 -0.73
CA VAL A 115 16.06 -12.21 -1.12
C VAL A 115 15.95 -12.31 -2.63
N ASN A 116 16.16 -13.50 -3.20
CA ASN A 116 16.09 -13.73 -4.64
C ASN A 116 15.64 -15.15 -4.97
N LEU A 117 14.39 -15.30 -5.41
CA LEU A 117 13.81 -16.60 -5.83
C LEU A 117 14.32 -17.09 -7.17
N SER A 118 14.98 -16.26 -7.97
CA SER A 118 15.52 -16.61 -9.28
C SER A 118 16.98 -17.07 -9.25
N ARG A 119 17.63 -17.08 -8.07
CA ARG A 119 19.05 -17.43 -8.02
C ARG A 119 19.30 -18.90 -8.31
N ALA A 120 20.42 -19.20 -9.01
CA ALA A 120 20.82 -20.55 -9.36
C ALA A 120 21.23 -21.38 -8.13
N ASP A 121 21.86 -20.75 -7.11
CA ASP A 121 22.25 -21.38 -5.85
C ASP A 121 21.00 -21.91 -5.12
N GLU A 122 20.83 -23.21 -5.13
CA GLU A 122 19.65 -23.89 -4.58
C GLU A 122 19.54 -23.73 -3.06
N THR A 123 20.65 -23.77 -2.35
CA THR A 123 20.66 -23.64 -0.88
C THR A 123 20.19 -22.26 -0.45
N LYS A 124 20.76 -21.22 -1.01
CA LYS A 124 20.35 -19.83 -0.73
C LYS A 124 18.94 -19.55 -1.21
N ARG A 125 18.52 -20.11 -2.34
CA ARG A 125 17.15 -20.00 -2.83
C ARG A 125 16.14 -20.65 -1.88
N ALA A 126 16.50 -21.82 -1.31
CA ALA A 126 15.65 -22.48 -0.32
C ALA A 126 15.52 -21.68 0.98
N GLU A 127 16.59 -21.00 1.42
CA GLU A 127 16.56 -20.06 2.56
C GLU A 127 15.64 -18.88 2.26
N ASP A 128 15.79 -18.27 1.08
CA ASP A 128 14.94 -17.17 0.64
C ASP A 128 13.46 -17.60 0.56
N PHE A 129 13.19 -18.79 0.02
CA PHE A 129 11.84 -19.35 -0.04
C PHE A 129 11.20 -19.50 1.34
N LYS A 130 11.95 -19.99 2.32
CA LYS A 130 11.51 -20.13 3.72
C LYS A 130 11.00 -18.81 4.30
N ARG A 131 11.69 -17.70 4.02
CA ARG A 131 11.31 -16.38 4.49
C ARG A 131 9.97 -15.91 3.92
N PHE A 132 9.67 -16.23 2.66
CA PHE A 132 8.35 -15.96 2.08
C PHE A 132 7.26 -16.86 2.67
N VAL A 133 7.54 -18.13 2.96
CA VAL A 133 6.60 -19.03 3.66
C VAL A 133 6.22 -18.47 5.03
N GLU A 134 7.19 -17.92 5.75
CA GLU A 134 6.95 -17.25 7.03
C GLU A 134 6.03 -16.02 6.87
N LEU A 135 6.29 -15.15 5.89
CA LEU A 135 5.44 -13.99 5.64
C LEU A 135 4.03 -14.36 5.14
N ILE A 136 3.86 -15.45 4.38
CA ILE A 136 2.53 -15.97 4.04
C ILE A 136 1.77 -16.35 5.33
N SER A 137 2.45 -16.96 6.31
CA SER A 137 1.85 -17.30 7.60
C SER A 137 1.51 -16.06 8.43
N VAL A 138 2.30 -14.99 8.34
CA VAL A 138 1.99 -13.68 8.94
C VAL A 138 0.73 -13.08 8.30
N ALA A 139 0.64 -13.09 6.98
CA ALA A 139 -0.54 -12.59 6.26
C ALA A 139 -1.82 -13.36 6.66
N GLU A 140 -1.75 -14.70 6.73
CA GLU A 140 -2.84 -15.56 7.21
C GLU A 140 -3.30 -15.17 8.62
N LYS A 141 -2.37 -15.06 9.57
CA LYS A 141 -2.66 -14.72 10.97
C LYS A 141 -3.33 -13.34 11.11
N LEU A 142 -2.86 -12.37 10.35
CA LEU A 142 -3.43 -11.02 10.31
C LEU A 142 -4.75 -10.94 9.52
N GLY A 143 -5.10 -11.97 8.74
CA GLY A 143 -6.26 -11.97 7.86
C GLY A 143 -6.06 -11.14 6.60
N ILE A 144 -4.82 -10.96 6.16
CA ILE A 144 -4.47 -10.18 4.96
C ILE A 144 -4.66 -11.07 3.72
N PRO A 145 -5.47 -10.66 2.73
CA PRO A 145 -5.89 -11.53 1.63
C PRO A 145 -4.85 -11.65 0.50
N SER A 146 -3.76 -10.91 0.55
CA SER A 146 -2.75 -10.93 -0.50
C SER A 146 -1.38 -10.47 0.01
N MET A 147 -0.33 -10.98 -0.61
CA MET A 147 1.05 -10.65 -0.26
C MET A 147 1.91 -10.47 -1.50
N ARG A 148 2.68 -9.38 -1.55
CA ARG A 148 3.70 -9.17 -2.58
C ARG A 148 4.90 -10.04 -2.28
N VAL A 149 5.41 -10.68 -3.33
CA VAL A 149 6.66 -11.44 -3.34
C VAL A 149 7.55 -10.88 -4.44
N ASN A 150 8.71 -10.33 -4.07
CA ASN A 150 9.66 -9.81 -5.03
C ASN A 150 10.45 -10.94 -5.71
N THR A 151 10.77 -10.77 -7.00
CA THR A 151 11.52 -11.76 -7.79
C THR A 151 13.03 -11.76 -7.52
N GLY A 152 13.53 -10.73 -6.85
CA GLY A 152 14.95 -10.57 -6.52
C GLY A 152 15.43 -9.14 -6.55
N THR A 153 16.74 -8.95 -6.33
CA THR A 153 17.39 -7.64 -6.32
C THR A 153 17.94 -7.26 -7.70
N PRO A 154 18.24 -5.97 -7.96
CA PRO A 154 18.75 -5.49 -9.24
C PRO A 154 20.16 -6.00 -9.56
N GLU A 155 20.87 -6.55 -8.60
CA GLU A 155 22.28 -6.90 -8.69
C GLU A 155 22.48 -8.26 -9.35
N LYS A 156 22.85 -8.27 -10.61
CA LYS A 156 23.39 -9.35 -11.45
C LYS A 156 22.42 -10.24 -12.23
N PRO A 157 22.88 -10.75 -13.39
CA PRO A 157 22.08 -11.44 -14.39
C PRO A 157 21.76 -12.92 -14.07
N ASP A 158 21.87 -13.37 -12.84
CA ASP A 158 21.57 -14.76 -12.42
C ASP A 158 20.07 -15.03 -12.33
N TRP A 159 19.28 -14.40 -13.19
CA TRP A 159 17.81 -14.55 -13.13
C TRP A 159 17.35 -15.62 -14.12
N ASP A 160 17.01 -16.76 -13.59
CA ASP A 160 16.41 -17.83 -14.36
C ASP A 160 14.88 -17.76 -14.26
N LEU A 161 14.23 -17.51 -15.41
CA LEU A 161 12.78 -17.40 -15.47
C LEU A 161 12.09 -18.73 -15.15
N ALA A 162 12.66 -19.86 -15.55
CA ALA A 162 12.07 -21.17 -15.29
C ALA A 162 12.14 -21.50 -13.79
N ILE A 163 13.28 -21.26 -13.15
CA ILE A 163 13.43 -21.36 -11.69
C ILE A 163 12.42 -20.46 -10.99
N THR A 164 12.30 -19.22 -11.44
CA THR A 164 11.36 -18.27 -10.86
C THR A 164 9.93 -18.78 -10.93
N ILE A 165 9.46 -19.24 -12.08
CA ILE A 165 8.13 -19.81 -12.27
C ILE A 165 7.87 -20.95 -11.29
N GLU A 166 8.83 -21.87 -11.13
CA GLU A 166 8.68 -23.01 -10.21
C GLU A 166 8.57 -22.58 -8.73
N GLN A 167 9.32 -21.53 -8.33
CA GLN A 167 9.18 -20.98 -6.97
C GLN A 167 7.80 -20.35 -6.77
N TYR A 168 7.32 -19.56 -7.74
CA TYR A 168 6.00 -18.94 -7.65
C TYR A 168 4.86 -19.96 -7.68
N LYS A 169 4.96 -21.07 -8.41
CA LYS A 169 4.00 -22.18 -8.33
C LYS A 169 3.88 -22.72 -6.91
N LYS A 170 5.02 -22.97 -6.25
CA LYS A 170 5.04 -23.46 -4.86
C LYS A 170 4.44 -22.43 -3.89
N LEU A 171 4.81 -21.16 -4.01
CA LEU A 171 4.26 -20.10 -3.14
C LEU A 171 2.77 -19.88 -3.38
N ALA A 172 2.32 -19.89 -4.63
CA ALA A 172 0.91 -19.73 -4.97
C ALA A 172 0.04 -20.88 -4.41
N ALA A 173 0.54 -22.12 -4.45
CA ALA A 173 -0.13 -23.26 -3.83
C ALA A 173 -0.23 -23.08 -2.31
N LEU A 174 0.88 -22.77 -1.63
CA LEU A 174 0.90 -22.53 -0.18
C LEU A 174 0.00 -21.36 0.22
N GLY A 175 0.05 -20.26 -0.53
CA GLY A 175 -0.80 -19.09 -0.28
C GLY A 175 -2.28 -19.42 -0.47
N LYS A 176 -2.65 -20.23 -1.46
CA LYS A 176 -4.02 -20.68 -1.68
C LYS A 176 -4.58 -21.42 -0.48
N ASP A 177 -3.82 -22.34 0.09
CA ASP A 177 -4.21 -23.12 1.27
C ASP A 177 -4.44 -22.23 2.50
N LYS A 178 -3.79 -21.06 2.55
CA LYS A 178 -3.86 -20.05 3.63
C LYS A 178 -4.78 -18.86 3.32
N GLY A 179 -5.45 -18.86 2.18
CA GLY A 179 -6.31 -17.74 1.76
C GLY A 179 -5.53 -16.47 1.39
N VAL A 180 -4.24 -16.59 1.05
CA VAL A 180 -3.35 -15.48 0.69
C VAL A 180 -2.98 -15.56 -0.78
N GLU A 181 -3.38 -14.58 -1.59
CA GLU A 181 -2.97 -14.49 -3.00
C GLU A 181 -1.57 -13.93 -3.13
N ILE A 182 -0.72 -14.56 -3.95
CA ILE A 182 0.64 -14.09 -4.23
C ILE A 182 0.59 -13.01 -5.31
N ILE A 183 1.31 -11.92 -5.09
CA ILE A 183 1.30 -10.75 -5.97
C ILE A 183 2.72 -10.43 -6.44
N ILE A 184 2.87 -10.11 -7.73
CA ILE A 184 4.13 -9.63 -8.32
C ILE A 184 3.95 -8.18 -8.72
N GLU A 185 4.80 -7.30 -8.20
CA GLU A 185 4.88 -5.89 -8.61
C GLU A 185 5.95 -5.72 -9.71
N ASN A 186 5.77 -4.76 -10.63
CA ASN A 186 6.86 -4.33 -11.52
C ASN A 186 7.89 -3.55 -10.71
N HIS A 187 8.86 -4.26 -10.13
CA HIS A 187 9.83 -3.69 -9.20
C HIS A 187 11.27 -3.93 -9.66
N PHE A 188 12.02 -4.82 -9.01
CA PHE A 188 13.42 -5.12 -9.34
C PHE A 188 13.58 -6.51 -9.96
N GLY A 189 14.73 -6.76 -10.52
CA GLY A 189 15.06 -8.08 -11.05
C GLY A 189 14.20 -8.45 -12.26
N ILE A 190 13.75 -9.69 -12.31
CA ILE A 190 12.86 -10.18 -13.38
C ILE A 190 11.56 -9.38 -13.45
N SER A 191 11.03 -8.95 -12.32
CA SER A 191 9.76 -8.21 -12.27
C SER A 191 9.85 -6.77 -12.79
N ALA A 192 11.04 -6.22 -13.04
CA ALA A 192 11.18 -4.96 -13.75
C ALA A 192 10.65 -5.01 -15.20
N ASP A 193 10.46 -6.22 -15.74
CA ASP A 193 9.93 -6.45 -17.09
C ASP A 193 8.48 -6.96 -17.00
N PRO A 194 7.46 -6.13 -17.34
CA PRO A 194 6.05 -6.52 -17.30
C PRO A 194 5.71 -7.76 -18.14
N VAL A 195 6.43 -7.98 -19.25
CA VAL A 195 6.23 -9.16 -20.10
C VAL A 195 6.66 -10.44 -19.37
N LYS A 196 7.76 -10.38 -18.61
CA LYS A 196 8.19 -11.51 -17.78
C LYS A 196 7.24 -11.75 -16.61
N VAL A 197 6.72 -10.69 -15.99
CA VAL A 197 5.69 -10.81 -14.95
C VAL A 197 4.45 -11.53 -15.51
N ALA A 198 3.95 -11.11 -16.68
CA ALA A 198 2.83 -11.76 -17.33
C ALA A 198 3.10 -13.24 -17.60
N LYS A 199 4.29 -13.59 -18.14
CA LYS A 199 4.70 -15.00 -18.37
C LYS A 199 4.72 -15.81 -17.08
N ILE A 200 5.21 -15.27 -15.96
CA ILE A 200 5.19 -15.96 -14.67
C ILE A 200 3.74 -16.21 -14.25
N ILE A 201 2.88 -15.20 -14.28
CA ILE A 201 1.48 -15.33 -13.85
C ILE A 201 0.73 -16.33 -14.72
N GLU A 202 0.88 -16.28 -16.03
CA GLU A 202 0.25 -17.21 -16.97
C GLU A 202 0.73 -18.66 -16.76
N ALA A 203 2.02 -18.86 -16.50
CA ALA A 203 2.59 -20.19 -16.25
C ALA A 203 2.21 -20.78 -14.89
N VAL A 204 1.99 -19.96 -13.87
CA VAL A 204 1.50 -20.38 -12.53
C VAL A 204 -0.01 -20.61 -12.55
N GLY A 205 -0.77 -19.78 -13.18
CA GLY A 205 -2.18 -19.90 -13.50
C GLY A 205 -3.16 -19.58 -12.38
N ALA A 206 -2.93 -20.01 -11.15
CA ALA A 206 -3.87 -19.85 -10.04
C ALA A 206 -3.25 -19.17 -8.82
N ASN A 207 -4.05 -18.43 -8.06
CA ASN A 207 -3.71 -17.75 -6.81
C ASN A 207 -2.49 -16.80 -6.93
N ILE A 208 -2.34 -16.19 -8.10
CA ILE A 208 -1.30 -15.22 -8.41
C ILE A 208 -1.86 -14.09 -9.26
N SER A 209 -1.41 -12.85 -9.04
CA SER A 209 -1.75 -11.69 -9.85
C SER A 209 -0.64 -10.64 -9.81
N SER A 210 -0.80 -9.56 -10.56
CA SER A 210 0.12 -8.44 -10.57
C SER A 210 -0.33 -7.31 -9.65
N CYS A 211 0.66 -6.53 -9.17
CA CYS A 211 0.48 -5.20 -8.61
C CYS A 211 1.10 -4.19 -9.58
N PRO A 212 0.32 -3.52 -10.44
CA PRO A 212 0.85 -2.44 -11.26
C PRO A 212 1.33 -1.29 -10.36
N ASP A 213 2.60 -0.92 -10.46
CA ASP A 213 3.16 0.26 -9.82
C ASP A 213 3.37 1.37 -10.86
N PHE A 214 2.83 2.57 -10.59
CA PHE A 214 2.89 3.70 -11.51
C PHE A 214 4.27 4.32 -11.59
N GLY A 215 5.01 4.34 -10.49
CA GLY A 215 6.28 5.04 -10.34
C GLY A 215 7.52 4.25 -10.78
N LEU A 216 7.42 2.93 -10.98
CA LEU A 216 8.57 2.05 -11.17
C LEU A 216 8.88 1.68 -12.62
N PHE A 217 8.61 2.56 -13.56
CA PHE A 217 9.07 2.45 -14.95
C PHE A 217 10.23 3.41 -15.20
N LYS A 218 11.19 3.01 -16.02
CA LYS A 218 12.37 3.83 -16.34
C LYS A 218 12.04 5.02 -17.22
N SER A 219 10.94 4.94 -17.99
CA SER A 219 10.53 5.98 -18.92
C SER A 219 9.03 5.93 -19.19
N GLU A 220 8.48 7.02 -19.71
CA GLU A 220 7.07 7.08 -20.12
C GLU A 220 6.70 6.09 -21.24
N PRO A 221 7.54 5.89 -22.28
CA PRO A 221 7.29 4.83 -23.27
C PRO A 221 7.20 3.43 -22.65
N GLU A 222 8.08 3.08 -21.72
CA GLU A 222 8.02 1.78 -21.01
C GLU A 222 6.73 1.66 -20.19
N ARG A 223 6.32 2.72 -19.49
CA ARG A 223 5.07 2.75 -18.72
C ARG A 223 3.86 2.58 -19.61
N THR A 224 3.80 3.30 -20.73
CA THR A 224 2.68 3.23 -21.68
C THR A 224 2.46 1.81 -22.20
N VAL A 225 3.53 1.05 -22.43
CA VAL A 225 3.46 -0.34 -22.87
C VAL A 225 3.25 -1.30 -21.72
N GLY A 226 3.98 -1.12 -20.62
CA GLY A 226 4.04 -2.08 -19.51
C GLY A 226 2.82 -2.04 -18.59
N LEU A 227 2.27 -0.87 -18.34
CA LEU A 227 1.16 -0.70 -17.41
C LEU A 227 -0.11 -1.45 -17.86
N PRO A 228 -0.54 -1.43 -19.15
CA PRO A 228 -1.63 -2.26 -19.65
C PRO A 228 -1.39 -3.76 -19.46
N ILE A 229 -0.14 -4.23 -19.68
CA ILE A 229 0.24 -5.64 -19.46
C ILE A 229 0.05 -6.01 -18.00
N MET A 230 0.51 -5.17 -17.08
CA MET A 230 0.33 -5.39 -15.65
C MET A 230 -1.16 -5.40 -15.27
N PHE A 231 -1.94 -4.42 -15.71
CA PHE A 231 -3.37 -4.34 -15.37
C PHE A 231 -4.21 -5.51 -15.90
N LYS A 232 -3.81 -6.14 -17.00
CA LYS A 232 -4.46 -7.36 -17.52
C LYS A 232 -4.50 -8.48 -16.46
N HIS A 233 -3.51 -8.52 -15.58
CA HIS A 233 -3.36 -9.53 -14.54
C HIS A 233 -3.60 -9.01 -13.12
N ALA A 234 -3.96 -7.73 -12.95
CA ALA A 234 -4.18 -7.11 -11.64
C ALA A 234 -5.56 -7.42 -11.07
N ARG A 235 -5.64 -7.79 -9.78
CA ARG A 235 -6.91 -8.10 -9.12
C ARG A 235 -7.07 -7.45 -7.74
N LYS A 236 -6.02 -7.40 -6.93
CA LYS A 236 -6.11 -7.05 -5.51
C LYS A 236 -5.69 -5.62 -5.20
N VAL A 237 -4.49 -5.26 -5.62
CA VAL A 237 -3.86 -3.98 -5.32
C VAL A 237 -3.09 -3.46 -6.53
N CYS A 238 -3.07 -2.14 -6.74
CA CYS A 238 -2.09 -1.43 -7.55
C CYS A 238 -1.45 -0.35 -6.69
N SER A 239 -0.17 -0.06 -6.93
CA SER A 239 0.59 0.97 -6.23
C SER A 239 0.54 2.28 -7.03
N ALA A 240 -0.06 3.31 -6.44
CA ALA A 240 0.03 4.67 -6.94
C ALA A 240 1.23 5.34 -6.26
N LYS A 241 2.43 4.99 -6.72
CA LYS A 241 3.70 5.49 -6.18
C LYS A 241 4.05 6.85 -6.75
N PHE A 242 4.42 7.78 -5.87
CA PHE A 242 4.83 9.15 -6.21
C PHE A 242 6.12 9.52 -5.47
N HIS A 243 7.03 10.21 -6.16
CA HIS A 243 8.25 10.74 -5.55
C HIS A 243 8.17 12.26 -5.33
N GLY A 244 7.18 12.94 -5.89
CA GLY A 244 6.96 14.36 -5.72
C GLY A 244 5.96 14.95 -6.68
N PHE A 245 5.74 16.25 -6.49
CA PHE A 245 4.86 17.05 -7.34
C PHE A 245 5.63 18.27 -7.88
N ASP A 246 5.30 18.67 -9.10
CA ASP A 246 5.77 19.92 -9.69
C ASP A 246 5.04 21.14 -9.10
N GLU A 247 5.36 22.34 -9.58
CA GLU A 247 4.75 23.60 -9.14
C GLU A 247 3.27 23.67 -9.49
N GLN A 248 2.83 22.96 -10.53
CA GLN A 248 1.43 22.86 -10.96
C GLN A 248 0.66 21.78 -10.19
N GLY A 249 1.37 21.02 -9.35
CA GLY A 249 0.77 19.98 -8.52
C GLY A 249 0.54 18.66 -9.22
N LYS A 250 1.19 18.43 -10.35
CA LYS A 250 1.21 17.12 -11.04
C LYS A 250 2.37 16.27 -10.52
N PRO A 251 2.28 14.93 -10.59
CA PRO A 251 3.43 14.08 -10.32
C PRO A 251 4.61 14.46 -11.23
N LYS A 252 5.82 14.51 -10.65
CA LYS A 252 7.01 14.93 -11.40
C LYS A 252 7.50 13.87 -12.40
N ASP A 253 7.25 12.60 -12.10
CA ASP A 253 8.00 11.51 -12.69
C ASP A 253 7.25 10.77 -13.79
N PHE A 254 5.93 11.05 -13.98
CA PHE A 254 5.12 10.35 -14.96
C PHE A 254 3.81 11.06 -15.30
N ASP A 255 3.22 10.66 -16.44
CA ASP A 255 1.89 11.10 -16.87
C ASP A 255 0.80 10.35 -16.11
N LEU A 256 0.28 11.02 -15.07
CA LEU A 256 -0.79 10.50 -14.24
C LEU A 256 -2.09 10.30 -15.01
N GLU A 257 -2.40 11.15 -15.97
CA GLU A 257 -3.61 11.04 -16.75
C GLU A 257 -3.59 9.76 -17.61
N ASN A 258 -2.42 9.42 -18.16
CA ASN A 258 -2.22 8.16 -18.87
C ASN A 258 -2.41 6.95 -17.95
N CYS A 259 -1.80 6.97 -16.75
CA CYS A 259 -2.01 5.91 -15.75
C CYS A 259 -3.48 5.70 -15.41
N TYR A 260 -4.22 6.80 -15.24
CA TYR A 260 -5.64 6.78 -14.97
C TYR A 260 -6.48 6.20 -16.13
N LYS A 261 -6.19 6.60 -17.38
CA LYS A 261 -6.84 6.04 -18.57
C LYS A 261 -6.64 4.53 -18.65
N VAL A 262 -5.41 4.05 -18.39
CA VAL A 262 -5.11 2.61 -18.40
C VAL A 262 -5.87 1.90 -17.28
N LEU A 263 -5.88 2.43 -16.07
CA LEU A 263 -6.64 1.87 -14.94
C LEU A 263 -8.13 1.75 -15.27
N LYS A 264 -8.74 2.79 -15.81
CA LYS A 264 -10.17 2.78 -16.21
C LYS A 264 -10.46 1.77 -17.31
N SER A 265 -9.63 1.75 -18.36
CA SER A 265 -9.82 0.86 -19.51
C SER A 265 -9.64 -0.62 -19.15
N SER A 266 -8.87 -0.93 -18.13
CA SER A 266 -8.65 -2.30 -17.63
C SER A 266 -9.81 -2.89 -16.83
N ASN A 267 -10.83 -2.08 -16.52
CA ASN A 267 -11.93 -2.45 -15.63
C ASN A 267 -11.49 -2.96 -14.23
N TYR A 268 -10.36 -2.45 -13.76
CA TYR A 268 -9.79 -2.81 -12.46
C TYR A 268 -10.73 -2.45 -11.30
N LYS A 269 -10.88 -3.36 -10.32
CA LYS A 269 -11.79 -3.23 -9.17
C LYS A 269 -11.08 -3.44 -7.82
N GLY A 270 -9.76 -3.56 -7.84
CA GLY A 270 -8.95 -3.73 -6.64
C GLY A 270 -8.70 -2.42 -5.88
N TRP A 271 -7.81 -2.46 -4.93
CA TRP A 271 -7.37 -1.31 -4.15
C TRP A 271 -6.35 -0.46 -4.89
N VAL A 272 -6.44 0.85 -4.77
CA VAL A 272 -5.38 1.79 -5.16
C VAL A 272 -4.64 2.16 -3.88
N SER A 273 -3.45 1.65 -3.71
CA SER A 273 -2.57 1.92 -2.57
C SER A 273 -1.73 3.14 -2.86
N LEU A 274 -1.87 4.18 -2.06
CA LEU A 274 -1.09 5.40 -2.16
C LEU A 274 0.27 5.18 -1.51
N GLU A 275 1.35 5.39 -2.26
CA GLU A 275 2.71 5.24 -1.78
C GLU A 275 3.55 6.47 -2.15
N TYR A 276 4.04 7.17 -1.13
CA TYR A 276 4.89 8.34 -1.30
C TYR A 276 6.32 8.04 -0.87
N GLU A 277 7.27 8.21 -1.78
CA GLU A 277 8.70 8.00 -1.54
C GLU A 277 9.56 9.25 -1.75
N GLY A 278 8.95 10.43 -1.68
CA GLY A 278 9.66 11.69 -1.86
C GLY A 278 10.28 12.25 -0.56
N PRO A 279 11.02 13.36 -0.66
CA PRO A 279 11.75 13.93 0.47
C PRO A 279 10.89 14.73 1.46
N LYS A 280 9.65 15.08 1.10
CA LYS A 280 8.77 15.91 1.93
C LYS A 280 8.01 15.08 2.97
N GLU A 281 7.42 15.77 3.95
CA GLU A 281 6.60 15.11 4.98
C GLU A 281 5.42 14.35 4.34
N PRO A 282 5.28 13.04 4.59
CA PRO A 282 4.37 12.18 3.84
C PRO A 282 2.89 12.49 4.07
N THR A 283 2.48 12.97 5.24
CA THR A 283 1.06 13.21 5.54
C THR A 283 0.43 14.21 4.57
N ALA A 284 1.09 15.36 4.36
CA ALA A 284 0.62 16.38 3.43
C ALA A 284 0.58 15.88 1.98
N MET A 285 1.58 15.09 1.59
CA MET A 285 1.66 14.52 0.25
C MET A 285 0.56 13.46 0.03
N LEU A 286 0.30 12.61 1.01
CA LEU A 286 -0.76 11.60 0.95
C LEU A 286 -2.16 12.22 0.92
N ILE A 287 -2.40 13.33 1.60
CA ILE A 287 -3.67 14.09 1.46
C ILE A 287 -3.88 14.53 0.01
N LYS A 288 -2.84 15.05 -0.64
CA LYS A 288 -2.89 15.46 -2.04
C LYS A 288 -3.10 14.26 -2.97
N MET A 289 -2.35 13.18 -2.77
CA MET A 289 -2.51 11.93 -3.53
C MET A 289 -3.92 11.35 -3.39
N LYS A 290 -4.49 11.37 -2.17
CA LYS A 290 -5.87 10.94 -1.94
C LYS A 290 -6.86 11.76 -2.76
N SER A 291 -6.73 13.08 -2.77
CA SER A 291 -7.61 13.96 -3.55
C SER A 291 -7.55 13.65 -5.05
N LEU A 292 -6.37 13.42 -5.60
CA LEU A 292 -6.19 12.99 -6.99
C LEU A 292 -6.82 11.61 -7.23
N ALA A 293 -6.54 10.62 -6.38
CA ALA A 293 -7.09 9.28 -6.53
C ALA A 293 -8.63 9.28 -6.50
N GLN A 294 -9.25 10.10 -5.64
CA GLN A 294 -10.70 10.25 -5.60
C GLN A 294 -11.29 10.76 -6.92
N GLN A 295 -10.59 11.64 -7.62
CA GLN A 295 -11.00 12.11 -8.96
C GLN A 295 -10.92 10.99 -10.00
N TRP A 296 -9.95 10.07 -9.88
CA TRP A 296 -9.82 8.95 -10.82
C TRP A 296 -10.86 7.85 -10.61
N LEU A 297 -11.28 7.65 -9.36
CA LEU A 297 -12.13 6.56 -8.94
C LEU A 297 -13.61 6.97 -8.83
N ALA A 298 -13.91 8.24 -9.07
CA ALA A 298 -15.27 8.74 -9.24
C ALA A 298 -15.84 8.35 -10.59
#